data_e3f3d859739ca7d0c6f700bf48c130aa
#
_entry.id   e3f3d859739ca7d0c6f700bf48c130aa
#
_cell.length_a   1.000
_cell.length_b   1.000
_cell.length_c   1.000
_cell.angle_alpha   90.00
_cell.angle_beta   90.00
_cell.angle_gamma   90.00
#
_symmetry.space_group_name_H-M   'P 1'
#
loop_
_entity.id
_entity.type
_entity.pdbx_description
1 polymer ?
#
loop_
_entity_poly.entity_id
_entity_poly.type
_entity_poly.pdbx_seq_one_letter_code
_entity_poly.pdbx_strand_id
1 'polypeptide(L)'
;MVATFPSSIRLLEHPGTSVLERQHFISVRMPILAHDGANVPISVEMEHPMEPEHYIRSVAVYVFEDPLVTKGVFSFSPHNGRLSLSFQFRMNAGDHRVFVVAECSRHGKWATSRPVRVAVGGCHMVGAGPGALQEAPARIGPPRLWVPERIRPGEIFEVRVKATHPSRTGLRLLADGRTFVRAGLPVFLQSMEVFYGAHWFRPRLINVFTLTSVLSDDPLFIFPLRADQNGLLRIVFTNHRGQRFEVFREIRMKP
;
A
#
# COMPACT_ATOMS: atom_id res chain seq x y z
N MET A 1 -13.34 -21.45 -2.66
CA MET A 1 -13.41 -21.03 -4.09
C MET A 1 -11.99 -20.74 -4.53
N VAL A 2 -11.45 -21.48 -5.50
CA VAL A 2 -10.09 -21.21 -6.03
C VAL A 2 -10.23 -19.98 -6.92
N ALA A 3 -9.55 -18.90 -6.56
CA ALA A 3 -9.54 -17.69 -7.39
C ALA A 3 -8.85 -18.03 -8.72
N THR A 4 -9.63 -18.05 -9.79
CA THR A 4 -9.11 -18.26 -11.14
C THR A 4 -8.64 -16.90 -11.67
N PHE A 5 -7.33 -16.69 -11.74
CA PHE A 5 -6.78 -15.50 -12.40
C PHE A 5 -7.01 -15.56 -13.92
N PRO A 6 -7.21 -14.42 -14.59
CA PRO A 6 -7.17 -14.36 -16.03
C PRO A 6 -5.88 -15.00 -16.57
N SER A 7 -5.94 -15.66 -17.72
CA SER A 7 -4.79 -16.30 -18.37
C SER A 7 -3.62 -15.35 -18.68
N SER A 8 -3.87 -14.03 -18.59
CA SER A 8 -2.88 -12.97 -18.73
C SER A 8 -2.01 -12.72 -17.48
N ILE A 9 -2.32 -13.38 -16.34
CA ILE A 9 -1.56 -13.23 -15.08
C ILE A 9 -0.80 -14.51 -14.80
N ARG A 10 0.52 -14.42 -14.66
CA ARG A 10 1.40 -15.54 -14.33
C ARG A 10 1.59 -15.66 -12.82
N LEU A 11 1.11 -16.74 -12.24
CA LEU A 11 1.24 -17.03 -10.80
C LEU A 11 2.58 -17.72 -10.52
N LEU A 12 3.39 -17.13 -9.61
CA LEU A 12 4.64 -17.69 -9.12
C LEU A 12 4.58 -17.78 -7.59
N GLU A 13 4.42 -18.98 -7.05
CA GLU A 13 4.44 -19.24 -5.61
C GLU A 13 5.88 -19.31 -5.05
N HIS A 14 6.85 -19.64 -5.91
CA HIS A 14 8.27 -19.77 -5.60
C HIS A 14 9.11 -19.11 -6.70
N PRO A 15 10.38 -18.73 -6.42
CA PRO A 15 11.29 -18.27 -7.45
C PRO A 15 11.39 -19.33 -8.55
N GLY A 16 11.11 -18.93 -9.78
CA GLY A 16 11.16 -19.82 -10.92
C GLY A 16 12.59 -20.21 -11.33
N THR A 17 12.71 -21.12 -12.27
CA THR A 17 14.01 -21.62 -12.77
C THR A 17 14.61 -20.72 -13.84
N SER A 18 13.79 -20.06 -14.65
CA SER A 18 14.24 -19.13 -15.69
C SER A 18 14.68 -17.78 -15.11
N VAL A 19 15.53 -17.06 -15.82
CA VAL A 19 15.94 -15.68 -15.46
C VAL A 19 14.72 -14.78 -15.41
N LEU A 20 13.80 -14.93 -16.37
CA LEU A 20 12.57 -14.15 -16.44
C LEU A 20 11.69 -14.32 -15.21
N GLU A 21 11.47 -15.57 -14.76
CA GLU A 21 10.67 -15.88 -13.58
C GLU A 21 11.32 -15.36 -12.31
N ARG A 22 12.63 -15.52 -12.15
CA ARG A 22 13.36 -15.00 -10.98
C ARG A 22 13.26 -13.49 -10.86
N GLN A 23 13.42 -12.76 -11.97
CA GLN A 23 13.27 -11.30 -11.98
C GLN A 23 11.84 -10.83 -11.67
N HIS A 24 10.82 -11.68 -11.94
CA HIS A 24 9.42 -11.34 -11.71
C HIS A 24 8.84 -12.01 -10.47
N PHE A 25 9.65 -12.72 -9.71
CA PHE A 25 9.20 -13.28 -8.44
C PHE A 25 8.95 -12.17 -7.41
N ILE A 26 7.73 -12.17 -6.87
CA ILE A 26 7.30 -11.21 -5.87
C ILE A 26 7.57 -11.79 -4.48
N SER A 27 8.53 -11.25 -3.77
CA SER A 27 8.79 -11.58 -2.38
C SER A 27 7.81 -10.84 -1.49
N VAL A 28 7.00 -11.57 -0.74
CA VAL A 28 6.01 -11.00 0.20
C VAL A 28 6.36 -11.45 1.61
N ARG A 29 6.57 -10.49 2.50
CA ARG A 29 6.73 -10.71 3.94
C ARG A 29 5.52 -10.18 4.67
N MET A 30 4.87 -11.04 5.43
CA MET A 30 3.73 -10.75 6.28
C MET A 30 3.61 -11.82 7.39
N PRO A 31 2.90 -11.57 8.50
CA PRO A 31 2.71 -12.58 9.53
C PRO A 31 1.88 -13.76 9.00
N ILE A 32 2.22 -14.98 9.42
CA ILE A 32 1.40 -16.17 9.18
C ILE A 32 0.15 -16.14 10.05
N LEU A 33 0.27 -15.58 11.28
CA LEU A 33 -0.83 -15.34 12.21
C LEU A 33 -0.85 -13.86 12.59
N ALA A 34 -1.92 -13.16 12.24
CA ALA A 34 -2.19 -11.79 12.65
C ALA A 34 -3.18 -11.82 13.84
N HIS A 35 -2.76 -11.36 15.00
CA HIS A 35 -3.63 -11.29 16.19
C HIS A 35 -4.70 -10.21 16.05
N ASP A 36 -4.34 -9.09 15.40
CA ASP A 36 -5.24 -7.95 15.16
C ASP A 36 -5.37 -7.69 13.66
N GLY A 37 -6.54 -7.95 13.13
CA GLY A 37 -6.90 -7.68 11.73
C GLY A 37 -7.07 -6.19 11.40
N ALA A 38 -7.05 -5.29 12.38
CA ALA A 38 -7.08 -3.85 12.12
C ALA A 38 -5.74 -3.30 11.62
N ASN A 39 -4.64 -4.07 11.83
CA ASN A 39 -3.29 -3.61 11.50
C ASN A 39 -2.39 -4.76 11.02
N VAL A 40 -2.67 -5.31 9.86
CA VAL A 40 -1.87 -6.38 9.25
C VAL A 40 -0.76 -5.79 8.40
N PRO A 41 0.52 -5.94 8.78
CA PRO A 41 1.64 -5.41 8.02
C PRO A 41 1.96 -6.31 6.82
N ILE A 42 2.34 -5.67 5.72
CA ILE A 42 2.86 -6.34 4.52
C ILE A 42 4.08 -5.60 3.99
N SER A 43 5.06 -6.35 3.51
CA SER A 43 6.19 -5.84 2.73
C SER A 43 6.29 -6.62 1.43
N VAL A 44 6.39 -5.92 0.32
CA VAL A 44 6.50 -6.46 -1.04
C VAL A 44 7.81 -6.00 -1.64
N GLU A 45 8.60 -6.93 -2.15
CA GLU A 45 9.89 -6.66 -2.80
C GLU A 45 10.03 -7.47 -4.08
N MET A 46 10.75 -6.92 -5.06
CA MET A 46 11.13 -7.65 -6.27
C MET A 46 12.56 -7.27 -6.67
N GLU A 47 13.34 -8.27 -7.05
CA GLU A 47 14.66 -8.09 -7.69
C GLU A 47 14.48 -7.83 -9.19
N HIS A 48 13.87 -6.69 -9.52
CA HIS A 48 13.50 -6.30 -10.87
C HIS A 48 14.17 -4.97 -11.24
N PRO A 49 14.64 -4.80 -12.48
CA PRO A 49 15.11 -3.51 -12.97
C PRO A 49 14.05 -2.43 -12.79
N MET A 50 14.50 -1.22 -12.45
CA MET A 50 13.66 -0.02 -12.38
C MET A 50 14.27 1.04 -13.31
N GLU A 51 14.38 0.68 -14.59
CA GLU A 51 14.92 1.54 -15.65
C GLU A 51 13.79 2.05 -16.56
N PRO A 52 13.93 3.18 -17.25
CA PRO A 52 12.87 3.79 -18.05
C PRO A 52 12.19 2.82 -19.02
N GLU A 53 12.97 1.93 -19.62
CA GLU A 53 12.48 0.96 -20.60
C GLU A 53 11.93 -0.34 -19.97
N HIS A 54 12.30 -0.64 -18.72
CA HIS A 54 11.95 -1.89 -18.08
C HIS A 54 11.81 -1.72 -16.56
N TYR A 55 10.57 -1.58 -16.07
CA TYR A 55 10.27 -1.36 -14.66
C TYR A 55 8.91 -1.95 -14.27
N ILE A 56 8.68 -2.08 -12.98
CA ILE A 56 7.36 -2.43 -12.45
C ILE A 56 6.51 -1.17 -12.38
N ARG A 57 5.41 -1.15 -13.16
CA ARG A 57 4.47 -0.03 -13.25
C ARG A 57 3.57 0.06 -12.04
N SER A 58 3.12 -1.10 -11.55
CA SER A 58 2.19 -1.14 -10.42
C SER A 58 2.30 -2.42 -9.63
N VAL A 59 1.90 -2.31 -8.35
CA VAL A 59 1.65 -3.44 -7.45
C VAL A 59 0.23 -3.28 -6.90
N ALA A 60 -0.56 -4.35 -6.93
CA ALA A 60 -1.90 -4.38 -6.35
C ALA A 60 -2.01 -5.53 -5.34
N VAL A 61 -2.72 -5.30 -4.23
CA VAL A 61 -2.91 -6.27 -3.16
C VAL A 61 -4.39 -6.59 -3.01
N TYR A 62 -4.72 -7.88 -2.98
CA TYR A 62 -6.09 -8.39 -2.92
C TYR A 62 -6.25 -9.45 -1.85
N VAL A 63 -7.43 -9.49 -1.22
CA VAL A 63 -7.91 -10.57 -0.34
C VAL A 63 -9.34 -10.86 -0.75
N PHE A 64 -9.57 -11.97 -1.45
CA PHE A 64 -10.87 -12.26 -2.07
C PHE A 64 -11.94 -12.67 -1.06
N GLU A 65 -11.53 -13.16 0.09
CA GLU A 65 -12.42 -13.56 1.18
C GLU A 65 -12.90 -12.39 2.04
N ASP A 66 -12.30 -11.20 1.88
CA ASP A 66 -12.68 -10.00 2.60
C ASP A 66 -13.82 -9.24 1.92
N PRO A 67 -14.67 -8.53 2.67
CA PRO A 67 -15.78 -7.75 2.11
C PRO A 67 -15.31 -6.62 1.18
N LEU A 68 -14.09 -6.14 1.38
CA LEU A 68 -13.40 -5.19 0.51
C LEU A 68 -12.12 -5.83 -0.02
N VAL A 69 -12.23 -6.37 -1.22
CA VAL A 69 -11.22 -7.22 -1.87
C VAL A 69 -9.90 -6.47 -2.08
N THR A 70 -9.95 -5.27 -2.66
CA THR A 70 -8.75 -4.49 -2.99
C THR A 70 -8.22 -3.78 -1.75
N LYS A 71 -6.95 -4.04 -1.39
CA LYS A 71 -6.27 -3.41 -0.27
C LYS A 71 -5.53 -2.13 -0.67
N GLY A 72 -5.11 -2.04 -1.91
CA GLY A 72 -4.48 -0.88 -2.52
C GLY A 72 -3.90 -1.19 -3.88
N VAL A 73 -3.70 -0.15 -4.70
CA VAL A 73 -3.00 -0.20 -5.99
C VAL A 73 -1.94 0.89 -5.98
N PHE A 74 -0.69 0.50 -6.16
CA PHE A 74 0.49 1.34 -5.98
C PHE A 74 1.24 1.45 -7.30
N SER A 75 1.26 2.63 -7.90
CA SER A 75 1.98 2.89 -9.15
C SER A 75 3.37 3.42 -8.86
N PHE A 76 4.35 2.90 -9.60
CA PHE A 76 5.77 3.21 -9.46
C PHE A 76 6.34 3.76 -10.76
N SER A 77 7.51 4.37 -10.65
CA SER A 77 8.30 4.85 -11.78
C SER A 77 9.77 4.41 -11.65
N PRO A 78 10.58 4.55 -12.69
CA PRO A 78 12.03 4.30 -12.62
C PRO A 78 12.76 5.07 -11.53
N HIS A 79 12.21 6.22 -11.08
CA HIS A 79 12.78 7.02 -9.99
C HIS A 79 12.77 6.32 -8.62
N ASN A 80 12.07 5.20 -8.49
CA ASN A 80 12.15 4.38 -7.29
C ASN A 80 13.48 3.62 -7.17
N GLY A 81 14.15 3.32 -8.30
CA GLY A 81 15.44 2.64 -8.36
C GLY A 81 15.40 1.15 -8.00
N ARG A 82 14.48 0.75 -7.13
CA ARG A 82 14.14 -0.66 -6.82
C ARG A 82 12.66 -0.76 -6.48
N LEU A 83 12.09 -1.95 -6.57
CA LEU A 83 10.74 -2.20 -6.09
C LEU A 83 10.77 -2.70 -4.66
N SER A 84 10.27 -1.88 -3.74
CA SER A 84 9.99 -2.24 -2.35
C SER A 84 8.84 -1.38 -1.87
N LEU A 85 7.90 -1.98 -1.15
CA LEU A 85 6.75 -1.28 -0.57
C LEU A 85 6.36 -1.95 0.73
N SER A 86 6.21 -1.18 1.81
CA SER A 86 5.62 -1.67 3.06
C SER A 86 4.48 -0.76 3.49
N PHE A 87 3.39 -1.37 3.95
CA PHE A 87 2.24 -0.66 4.49
C PHE A 87 1.42 -1.59 5.40
N GLN A 88 0.32 -1.09 5.99
CA GLN A 88 -0.58 -1.88 6.83
C GLN A 88 -2.01 -1.74 6.32
N PHE A 89 -2.76 -2.84 6.41
CA PHE A 89 -4.15 -2.87 5.98
C PHE A 89 -5.02 -3.72 6.92
N ARG A 90 -6.34 -3.58 6.76
CA ARG A 90 -7.33 -4.31 7.55
C ARG A 90 -7.74 -5.60 6.86
N MET A 91 -7.95 -6.64 7.66
CA MET A 91 -8.48 -7.93 7.25
C MET A 91 -9.60 -8.37 8.18
N ASN A 92 -10.50 -9.18 7.67
CA ASN A 92 -11.50 -9.85 8.49
C ASN A 92 -10.88 -11.04 9.24
N ALA A 93 -11.57 -11.57 10.26
CA ALA A 93 -11.14 -12.78 10.97
C ALA A 93 -11.27 -14.02 10.08
N GLY A 94 -10.39 -14.99 10.25
CA GLY A 94 -10.40 -16.27 9.53
C GLY A 94 -9.11 -16.58 8.81
N ASP A 95 -9.17 -17.64 8.00
CA ASP A 95 -8.07 -18.06 7.12
C ASP A 95 -8.24 -17.38 5.76
N HIS A 96 -7.20 -16.69 5.33
CA HIS A 96 -7.20 -15.90 4.11
C HIS A 96 -5.97 -16.20 3.26
N ARG A 97 -6.06 -15.81 1.99
CA ARG A 97 -4.93 -15.78 1.06
C ARG A 97 -4.78 -14.38 0.50
N VAL A 98 -3.64 -13.75 0.81
CA VAL A 98 -3.29 -12.44 0.27
C VAL A 98 -2.63 -12.62 -1.07
N PHE A 99 -3.17 -12.02 -2.11
CA PHE A 99 -2.62 -12.02 -3.46
C PHE A 99 -1.96 -10.69 -3.75
N VAL A 100 -0.75 -10.76 -4.29
CA VAL A 100 -0.01 -9.59 -4.76
C VAL A 100 0.22 -9.73 -6.24
N VAL A 101 -0.19 -8.73 -7.01
CA VAL A 101 -0.05 -8.69 -8.47
C VAL A 101 0.84 -7.52 -8.83
N ALA A 102 1.94 -7.78 -9.54
CA ALA A 102 2.84 -6.77 -10.09
C ALA A 102 2.72 -6.71 -11.61
N GLU A 103 2.71 -5.51 -12.17
CA GLU A 103 2.71 -5.28 -13.62
C GLU A 103 4.05 -4.74 -14.09
N CYS A 104 4.74 -5.55 -14.89
CA CYS A 104 5.97 -5.15 -15.57
C CYS A 104 5.65 -4.41 -16.87
N SER A 105 6.43 -3.36 -17.19
CA SER A 105 6.26 -2.56 -18.41
C SER A 105 6.45 -3.34 -19.71
N ARG A 106 7.18 -4.47 -19.67
CA ARG A 106 7.49 -5.31 -20.82
C ARG A 106 6.82 -6.68 -20.81
N HIS A 107 6.70 -7.30 -19.62
CA HIS A 107 6.40 -8.74 -19.52
C HIS A 107 5.02 -9.03 -18.93
N GLY A 108 4.17 -7.98 -18.79
CA GLY A 108 2.80 -8.14 -18.32
C GLY A 108 2.71 -8.38 -16.81
N LYS A 109 1.68 -9.13 -16.39
CA LYS A 109 1.31 -9.28 -14.97
C LYS A 109 1.81 -10.58 -14.37
N TRP A 110 2.37 -10.46 -13.17
CA TRP A 110 2.87 -11.55 -12.37
C TRP A 110 2.22 -11.49 -11.00
N ALA A 111 1.94 -12.64 -10.41
CA ALA A 111 1.28 -12.72 -9.13
C ALA A 111 1.98 -13.70 -8.21
N THR A 112 1.84 -13.49 -6.92
CA THR A 112 2.14 -14.48 -5.87
C THR A 112 1.03 -14.45 -4.82
N SER A 113 1.00 -15.43 -3.93
CA SER A 113 0.08 -15.43 -2.81
C SER A 113 0.73 -15.85 -1.51
N ARG A 114 0.17 -15.43 -0.37
CA ARG A 114 0.60 -15.84 0.97
C ARG A 114 -0.61 -16.16 1.83
N PRO A 115 -0.62 -17.32 2.50
CA PRO A 115 -1.65 -17.62 3.49
C PRO A 115 -1.42 -16.79 4.75
N VAL A 116 -2.51 -16.40 5.40
CA VAL A 116 -2.52 -15.71 6.69
C VAL A 116 -3.76 -16.09 7.46
N ARG A 117 -3.62 -16.33 8.75
CA ARG A 117 -4.74 -16.47 9.69
C ARG A 117 -4.88 -15.20 10.51
N VAL A 118 -6.09 -14.68 10.59
CA VAL A 118 -6.42 -13.48 11.37
C VAL A 118 -7.30 -13.89 12.54
N ALA A 119 -6.84 -13.63 13.76
CA ALA A 119 -7.54 -14.05 14.99
C ALA A 119 -8.75 -13.14 15.27
N VAL A 120 -8.57 -11.82 15.21
CA VAL A 120 -9.61 -10.81 15.43
C VAL A 120 -9.77 -9.94 14.19
N GLY A 121 -10.98 -9.85 13.65
CA GLY A 121 -11.26 -9.07 12.43
C GLY A 121 -11.19 -7.56 12.66
N GLY A 122 -10.64 -6.83 11.69
CA GLY A 122 -10.51 -5.37 11.70
C GLY A 122 -11.26 -4.64 10.59
N CYS A 123 -11.98 -5.37 9.71
CA CYS A 123 -12.69 -4.76 8.56
C CYS A 123 -14.05 -4.15 8.91
N HIS A 124 -14.56 -4.35 10.11
CA HIS A 124 -15.87 -3.87 10.55
C HIS A 124 -15.74 -3.10 11.87
N MET A 125 -16.74 -2.31 12.18
CA MET A 125 -16.85 -1.67 13.49
C MET A 125 -17.15 -2.72 14.55
N VAL A 126 -16.30 -2.85 15.57
CA VAL A 126 -16.49 -3.78 16.67
C VAL A 126 -17.48 -3.19 17.66
N GLY A 127 -18.57 -3.96 17.90
CA GLY A 127 -19.45 -3.79 19.05
C GLY A 127 -20.20 -2.47 19.10
N ALA A 128 -21.33 -2.41 18.41
CA ALA A 128 -22.32 -1.40 18.72
C ALA A 128 -23.70 -2.02 18.65
N GLY A 129 -24.28 -2.21 19.81
CA GLY A 129 -25.73 -2.21 19.96
C GLY A 129 -26.31 -0.90 19.41
N PRO A 130 -27.64 -0.78 19.27
CA PRO A 130 -28.30 0.45 18.87
C PRO A 130 -27.89 1.58 19.84
N GLY A 131 -27.06 2.51 19.40
CA GLY A 131 -26.56 3.62 20.23
C GLY A 131 -25.05 3.84 20.29
N ALA A 132 -24.22 2.88 19.88
CA ALA A 132 -22.76 2.99 19.96
C ALA A 132 -22.11 3.59 18.69
N LEU A 133 -22.76 4.55 18.05
CA LEU A 133 -22.20 5.32 16.91
C LEU A 133 -21.31 6.50 17.34
N GLN A 134 -21.03 6.65 18.63
CA GLN A 134 -20.05 7.62 19.10
C GLN A 134 -18.65 6.98 19.06
N GLU A 135 -18.12 6.79 17.86
CA GLU A 135 -16.68 6.66 17.70
C GLU A 135 -16.01 7.95 18.21
N ALA A 136 -14.92 7.79 18.97
CA ALA A 136 -14.08 8.92 19.35
C ALA A 136 -13.82 9.81 18.11
N PRO A 137 -13.83 11.14 18.25
CA PRO A 137 -13.67 12.02 17.11
C PRO A 137 -12.39 11.66 16.37
N ALA A 138 -12.56 11.34 15.09
CA ALA A 138 -11.47 10.91 14.22
C ALA A 138 -10.41 12.02 14.14
N ARG A 139 -9.23 11.76 14.71
CA ARG A 139 -8.14 12.72 14.67
C ARG A 139 -7.55 12.75 13.26
N ILE A 140 -7.66 13.89 12.60
CA ILE A 140 -6.99 14.17 11.33
C ILE A 140 -5.91 15.21 11.59
N GLY A 141 -4.71 14.97 11.11
CA GLY A 141 -3.58 15.86 11.32
C GLY A 141 -2.59 15.84 10.15
N PRO A 142 -1.56 16.69 10.20
CA PRO A 142 -0.55 16.75 9.16
C PRO A 142 0.21 15.42 9.07
N PRO A 143 0.55 14.97 7.86
CA PRO A 143 1.41 13.79 7.69
C PRO A 143 2.84 14.09 8.15
N ARG A 144 3.59 13.03 8.47
CA ARG A 144 4.99 13.10 8.87
C ARG A 144 5.85 12.36 7.85
N LEU A 145 7.00 12.95 7.51
CA LEU A 145 7.92 12.44 6.49
C LEU A 145 9.32 12.30 7.08
N TRP A 146 9.93 11.12 6.87
CA TRP A 146 11.31 10.83 7.25
C TRP A 146 12.07 10.34 6.03
N VAL A 147 13.27 10.86 5.86
CA VAL A 147 14.30 10.45 4.91
C VAL A 147 15.65 10.47 5.60
N PRO A 148 16.67 9.75 5.12
CA PRO A 148 18.02 9.82 5.68
C PRO A 148 18.57 11.26 5.68
N GLU A 149 19.38 11.60 6.67
CA GLU A 149 20.04 12.93 6.76
C GLU A 149 21.16 13.12 5.74
N ARG A 150 21.79 12.01 5.35
CA ARG A 150 22.85 11.98 4.34
C ARG A 150 22.42 11.08 3.21
N ILE A 151 22.38 11.63 2.02
CA ILE A 151 22.00 10.94 0.78
C ILE A 151 23.08 11.25 -0.25
N ARG A 152 23.66 10.23 -0.87
CA ARG A 152 24.66 10.37 -1.91
C ARG A 152 24.02 10.48 -3.29
N PRO A 153 24.68 11.15 -4.27
CA PRO A 153 24.20 11.14 -5.65
C PRO A 153 24.01 9.70 -6.18
N GLY A 154 22.86 9.43 -6.78
CA GLY A 154 22.50 8.11 -7.31
C GLY A 154 22.09 7.05 -6.27
N GLU A 155 22.18 7.36 -4.98
CA GLU A 155 21.78 6.44 -3.91
C GLU A 155 20.28 6.17 -3.95
N ILE A 156 19.89 4.91 -3.70
CA ILE A 156 18.49 4.53 -3.46
C ILE A 156 18.24 4.62 -1.96
N PHE A 157 17.48 5.62 -1.54
CA PHE A 157 17.18 5.89 -0.14
C PHE A 157 15.73 5.56 0.21
N GLU A 158 15.49 5.26 1.46
CA GLU A 158 14.18 4.93 1.99
C GLU A 158 13.40 6.20 2.36
N VAL A 159 12.15 6.24 1.93
CA VAL A 159 11.16 7.24 2.32
C VAL A 159 10.15 6.59 3.25
N ARG A 160 9.94 7.18 4.41
CA ARG A 160 8.89 6.81 5.36
C ARG A 160 7.91 7.96 5.49
N VAL A 161 6.64 7.71 5.22
CA VAL A 161 5.60 8.71 5.40
C VAL A 161 4.42 8.12 6.17
N LYS A 162 4.01 8.82 7.23
CA LYS A 162 2.87 8.43 8.06
C LYS A 162 1.80 9.51 7.98
N ALA A 163 0.59 9.11 7.61
CA ALA A 163 -0.58 9.97 7.71
C ALA A 163 -1.14 9.94 9.15
N THR A 164 -1.81 11.00 9.56
CA THR A 164 -2.65 11.03 10.77
C THR A 164 -4.09 11.11 10.29
N HIS A 165 -4.69 9.96 10.02
CA HIS A 165 -6.03 9.87 9.43
C HIS A 165 -6.68 8.53 9.79
N PRO A 166 -7.93 8.52 10.25
CA PRO A 166 -8.66 7.27 10.50
C PRO A 166 -8.98 6.56 9.20
N SER A 167 -9.16 5.26 9.29
CA SER A 167 -9.64 4.43 8.20
C SER A 167 -10.85 3.65 8.66
N ARG A 168 -12.02 3.92 8.09
CA ARG A 168 -13.30 3.30 8.44
C ARG A 168 -13.97 2.79 7.19
N THR A 169 -14.35 1.53 7.18
CA THR A 169 -15.05 0.93 6.04
C THR A 169 -16.52 1.32 5.98
N GLY A 170 -17.09 1.72 7.09
CA GLY A 170 -18.54 1.92 7.26
C GLY A 170 -19.33 0.62 7.23
N LEU A 171 -18.67 -0.54 7.35
CA LEU A 171 -19.30 -1.85 7.37
C LEU A 171 -19.53 -2.32 8.82
N ARG A 172 -20.61 -3.08 9.01
CA ARG A 172 -20.92 -3.82 10.22
C ARG A 172 -21.15 -5.29 9.87
N LEU A 173 -20.57 -6.18 10.65
CA LEU A 173 -20.83 -7.61 10.57
C LEU A 173 -22.13 -7.93 11.33
N LEU A 174 -23.05 -8.65 10.72
CA LEU A 174 -24.27 -9.11 11.36
C LEU A 174 -24.00 -10.25 12.35
N ALA A 175 -25.00 -10.59 13.16
CA ALA A 175 -24.90 -11.64 14.18
C ALA A 175 -24.64 -13.04 13.61
N ASP A 176 -24.89 -13.25 12.32
CA ASP A 176 -24.56 -14.50 11.63
C ASP A 176 -23.04 -14.72 11.42
N GLY A 177 -22.22 -13.70 11.75
CA GLY A 177 -20.77 -13.75 11.62
C GLY A 177 -20.25 -13.80 10.16
N ARG A 178 -21.10 -13.57 9.18
CA ARG A 178 -20.78 -13.71 7.74
C ARG A 178 -21.24 -12.54 6.88
N THR A 179 -22.37 -11.94 7.21
CA THR A 179 -23.00 -10.91 6.38
C THR A 179 -22.52 -9.52 6.81
N PHE A 180 -21.96 -8.79 5.86
CA PHE A 180 -21.58 -7.40 6.06
C PHE A 180 -22.64 -6.47 5.47
N VAL A 181 -23.04 -5.48 6.25
CA VAL A 181 -23.99 -4.43 5.83
C VAL A 181 -23.36 -3.07 6.00
N ARG A 182 -23.75 -2.13 5.15
CA ARG A 182 -23.35 -0.73 5.32
C ARG A 182 -24.10 -0.12 6.50
N ALA A 183 -23.36 0.27 7.53
CA ALA A 183 -23.89 0.91 8.75
C ALA A 183 -23.50 2.38 8.86
N GLY A 184 -22.57 2.86 8.02
CA GLY A 184 -22.14 4.25 8.03
C GLY A 184 -21.41 4.63 6.74
N LEU A 185 -21.02 5.90 6.64
CA LEU A 185 -20.17 6.36 5.54
C LEU A 185 -18.72 5.94 5.78
N PRO A 186 -18.00 5.51 4.74
CA PRO A 186 -16.59 5.23 4.86
C PRO A 186 -15.81 6.54 5.12
N VAL A 187 -14.74 6.44 5.92
CA VAL A 187 -13.80 7.55 6.15
C VAL A 187 -12.41 7.01 5.86
N PHE A 188 -11.71 7.54 4.87
CA PHE A 188 -10.41 6.98 4.46
C PHE A 188 -9.61 7.94 3.58
N LEU A 189 -8.31 7.67 3.45
CA LEU A 189 -7.45 8.26 2.44
C LEU A 189 -7.69 7.57 1.11
N GLN A 190 -8.01 8.33 0.06
CA GLN A 190 -8.30 7.83 -1.28
C GLN A 190 -7.05 7.70 -2.13
N SER A 191 -6.09 8.61 -1.97
CA SER A 191 -4.83 8.58 -2.71
C SER A 191 -3.67 9.17 -1.94
N MET A 192 -2.47 8.77 -2.35
CA MET A 192 -1.21 9.42 -2.03
C MET A 192 -0.44 9.66 -3.32
N GLU A 193 -0.06 10.90 -3.56
CA GLU A 193 0.74 11.33 -4.71
C GLU A 193 2.13 11.73 -4.22
N VAL A 194 3.17 11.25 -4.89
CA VAL A 194 4.57 11.54 -4.57
C VAL A 194 5.18 12.34 -5.71
N PHE A 195 5.66 13.52 -5.39
CA PHE A 195 6.33 14.43 -6.33
C PHE A 195 7.78 14.62 -5.92
N TYR A 196 8.68 14.57 -6.90
CA TYR A 196 10.10 14.84 -6.68
C TYR A 196 10.70 15.61 -7.86
N GLY A 197 11.49 16.63 -7.60
CA GLY A 197 12.14 17.41 -8.65
C GLY A 197 12.91 18.62 -8.17
N ALA A 198 13.81 19.13 -9.03
CA ALA A 198 14.69 20.26 -8.74
C ALA A 198 13.91 21.59 -8.57
N HIS A 199 12.76 21.72 -9.20
CA HIS A 199 12.00 22.97 -9.21
C HIS A 199 10.79 22.89 -8.30
N TRP A 200 10.72 23.78 -7.33
CA TRP A 200 9.58 23.95 -6.43
C TRP A 200 8.23 24.09 -7.18
N PHE A 201 8.21 24.81 -8.28
CA PHE A 201 7.00 25.11 -9.03
C PHE A 201 6.56 24.03 -10.04
N ARG A 202 7.43 23.06 -10.35
CA ARG A 202 7.14 21.98 -11.32
C ARG A 202 7.72 20.64 -10.83
N PRO A 203 7.31 20.17 -9.64
CA PRO A 203 7.75 18.85 -9.20
C PRO A 203 7.14 17.79 -10.14
N ARG A 204 7.93 16.80 -10.50
CA ARG A 204 7.48 15.67 -11.31
C ARG A 204 6.71 14.70 -10.43
N LEU A 205 5.51 14.31 -10.86
CA LEU A 205 4.76 13.20 -10.26
C LEU A 205 5.51 11.90 -10.56
N ILE A 206 5.90 11.17 -9.53
CA ILE A 206 6.70 9.96 -9.66
C ILE A 206 5.94 8.70 -9.21
N ASN A 207 5.07 8.80 -8.22
CA ASN A 207 4.24 7.68 -7.77
C ASN A 207 2.80 8.15 -7.48
N VAL A 208 1.84 7.25 -7.74
CA VAL A 208 0.44 7.40 -7.34
C VAL A 208 0.00 6.13 -6.63
N PHE A 209 -0.43 6.25 -5.38
CA PHE A 209 -0.99 5.15 -4.61
C PHE A 209 -2.49 5.37 -4.47
N THR A 210 -3.27 4.48 -5.07
CA THR A 210 -4.72 4.43 -4.91
C THR A 210 -5.04 3.61 -3.67
N LEU A 211 -5.64 4.26 -2.70
CA LEU A 211 -5.86 3.75 -1.36
C LEU A 211 -7.34 3.40 -1.16
N THR A 212 -7.62 2.58 -0.17
CA THR A 212 -8.99 2.12 0.13
C THR A 212 -9.31 2.27 1.61
N SER A 213 -10.58 2.15 1.96
CA SER A 213 -11.03 2.23 3.35
C SER A 213 -10.60 1.05 4.24
N VAL A 214 -9.88 0.09 3.69
CA VAL A 214 -9.28 -1.03 4.43
C VAL A 214 -7.79 -0.85 4.72
N LEU A 215 -7.23 0.35 4.59
CA LEU A 215 -5.97 0.67 5.24
C LEU A 215 -6.14 0.67 6.77
N SER A 216 -5.04 0.50 7.49
CA SER A 216 -5.02 0.72 8.93
C SER A 216 -5.23 2.20 9.27
N ASP A 217 -5.59 2.50 10.52
CA ASP A 217 -5.56 3.87 11.01
C ASP A 217 -4.12 4.40 11.00
N ASP A 218 -3.95 5.69 10.75
CA ASP A 218 -2.65 6.35 10.70
C ASP A 218 -1.62 5.59 9.85
N PRO A 219 -1.92 5.26 8.57
CA PRO A 219 -1.11 4.35 7.80
C PRO A 219 0.31 4.88 7.57
N LEU A 220 1.28 3.97 7.73
CA LEU A 220 2.70 4.19 7.42
C LEU A 220 3.02 3.53 6.08
N PHE A 221 3.56 4.31 5.16
CA PHE A 221 4.11 3.81 3.90
C PHE A 221 5.62 3.92 3.91
N ILE A 222 6.30 2.86 3.45
CA ILE A 222 7.74 2.82 3.30
C ILE A 222 8.04 2.38 1.86
N PHE A 223 8.78 3.19 1.12
CA PHE A 223 9.16 2.91 -0.26
C PHE A 223 10.49 3.61 -0.61
N PRO A 224 11.24 3.11 -1.61
CA PRO A 224 12.49 3.70 -2.01
C PRO A 224 12.31 4.80 -3.05
N LEU A 225 13.29 5.72 -3.07
CA LEU A 225 13.52 6.68 -4.15
C LEU A 225 15.01 6.74 -4.50
N ARG A 226 15.31 6.98 -5.78
CA ARG A 226 16.69 7.24 -6.24
C ARG A 226 16.99 8.73 -6.13
N ALA A 227 18.14 9.07 -5.61
CA ALA A 227 18.63 10.44 -5.51
C ALA A 227 19.22 10.90 -6.84
N ASP A 228 18.37 11.26 -7.79
CA ASP A 228 18.79 11.66 -9.15
C ASP A 228 19.25 13.13 -9.18
N GLN A 229 18.78 13.97 -8.25
CA GLN A 229 19.06 15.41 -8.19
C GLN A 229 18.75 16.00 -6.82
N ASN A 230 19.35 17.14 -6.49
CA ASN A 230 18.87 17.97 -5.39
C ASN A 230 17.47 18.50 -5.71
N GLY A 231 16.58 18.56 -4.73
CA GLY A 231 15.24 19.03 -4.99
C GLY A 231 14.28 18.85 -3.84
N LEU A 232 12.99 19.03 -4.15
CA LEU A 232 11.92 18.90 -3.21
C LEU A 232 11.21 17.55 -3.38
N LEU A 233 11.12 16.80 -2.29
CA LEU A 233 10.19 15.68 -2.15
C LEU A 233 8.92 16.21 -1.50
N ARG A 234 7.79 16.10 -2.20
CA ARG A 234 6.46 16.49 -1.73
C ARG A 234 5.52 15.31 -1.79
N ILE A 235 4.81 15.04 -0.72
CA ILE A 235 3.81 13.95 -0.63
C ILE A 235 2.47 14.57 -0.28
N VAL A 236 1.45 14.24 -1.06
CA VAL A 236 0.08 14.75 -0.93
C VAL A 236 -0.87 13.58 -0.73
N PHE A 237 -1.57 13.56 0.39
CA PHE A 237 -2.69 12.67 0.63
C PHE A 237 -3.99 13.37 0.29
N THR A 238 -4.91 12.65 -0.35
CA THR A 238 -6.28 13.12 -0.57
C THR A 238 -7.24 12.13 0.08
N ASN A 239 -8.17 12.60 0.89
CA ASN A 239 -9.18 11.73 1.50
C ASN A 239 -10.44 11.63 0.63
N HIS A 240 -11.37 10.77 1.04
CA HIS A 240 -12.65 10.52 0.35
C HIS A 240 -13.55 11.76 0.21
N ARG A 241 -13.27 12.86 0.93
CA ARG A 241 -13.98 14.16 0.83
C ARG A 241 -13.25 15.17 -0.04
N GLY A 242 -12.12 14.77 -0.68
CA GLY A 242 -11.29 15.67 -1.47
C GLY A 242 -10.40 16.61 -0.65
N GLN A 243 -10.34 16.45 0.68
CA GLN A 243 -9.43 17.23 1.50
C GLN A 243 -7.99 16.75 1.28
N ARG A 244 -7.07 17.69 1.18
CA ARG A 244 -5.64 17.42 0.88
C ARG A 244 -4.80 17.72 2.11
N PHE A 245 -3.85 16.82 2.37
CA PHE A 245 -2.87 16.89 3.45
C PHE A 245 -1.50 16.68 2.85
N GLU A 246 -0.58 17.58 3.08
CA GLU A 246 0.74 17.50 2.44
C GLU A 246 1.88 17.63 3.43
N VAL A 247 3.00 17.05 3.04
CA VAL A 247 4.27 17.19 3.70
C VAL A 247 5.38 17.24 2.66
N PHE A 248 6.42 17.99 2.94
CA PHE A 248 7.56 18.12 2.04
C PHE A 248 8.90 18.07 2.79
N ARG A 249 9.93 17.68 2.05
CA ARG A 249 11.31 17.63 2.55
C ARG A 249 12.26 18.02 1.42
N GLU A 250 13.18 18.90 1.69
CA GLU A 250 14.27 19.19 0.78
C GLU A 250 15.28 18.03 0.82
N ILE A 251 15.61 17.52 -0.35
CA ILE A 251 16.63 16.50 -0.57
C ILE A 251 17.89 17.20 -1.03
N ARG A 252 18.92 17.16 -0.20
CA ARG A 252 20.25 17.67 -0.51
C ARG A 252 21.23 16.52 -0.51
N MET A 253 21.75 16.21 -1.70
CA MET A 253 22.81 15.21 -1.83
C MET A 253 24.11 15.77 -1.30
N LYS A 254 24.83 14.95 -0.56
CA LYS A 254 26.16 15.25 -0.03
C LYS A 254 27.16 14.23 -0.58
N PRO A 255 28.33 14.64 -1.02
CA PRO A 255 29.37 13.72 -1.50
C PRO A 255 29.80 12.71 -0.44
#